data_362e1254ec03c4aad0d4a88475af4f5a
#
_entry.id   362e1254ec03c4aad0d4a88475af4f5a
#
_cell.length_a   1.000
_cell.length_b   1.000
_cell.length_c   1.000
_cell.angle_alpha   90.00
_cell.angle_beta   90.00
_cell.angle_gamma   90.00
#
_symmetry.space_group_name_H-M   'P 1'
#
loop_
_entity.id
_entity.type
_entity.pdbx_description
1 polymer ?
#
loop_
_entity_poly.entity_id
_entity_poly.type
_entity_poly.pdbx_seq_one_letter_code
_entity_poly.pdbx_strand_id
1 'polypeptide(L)'
;QKALKETVRATVEVEKALTDINVVLGAGAKDLEKFGNSLFKVAAQTGQSFKTIAVGATELARQGLGTEKTLRRLNDAMILSRLTGMGAEEAVSSLTAAVNSFNKAGITSAQVVNKMAKVDQAFAVSSDDLAKAISRVGSSAVDAGVSMDELLAITTAVQQRTARGGAVIGNAFKTIFTRIGRTDVQKKLQAIGVATTDMATGAMLPATKVLQNLSEK
;
A
#
# COMPACT_ATOMS: atom_id res chain seq x y z
N GLN A 1 -27.22 9.46 34.56
CA GLN A 1 -26.89 10.71 33.83
C GLN A 1 -25.59 10.59 33.02
N LYS A 2 -24.50 9.99 33.54
CA LYS A 2 -23.22 9.82 32.84
C LYS A 2 -23.37 8.93 31.58
N ALA A 3 -24.00 7.78 31.72
CA ALA A 3 -24.22 6.84 30.60
C ALA A 3 -25.08 7.47 29.48
N LEU A 4 -26.12 8.23 29.82
CA LEU A 4 -26.96 8.91 28.85
C LEU A 4 -26.18 9.98 28.07
N LYS A 5 -25.34 10.76 28.75
CA LYS A 5 -24.46 11.75 28.11
C LYS A 5 -23.45 11.10 27.16
N GLU A 6 -22.88 9.95 27.55
CA GLU A 6 -21.95 9.20 26.73
C GLU A 6 -22.63 8.62 25.46
N THR A 7 -23.85 8.10 25.60
CA THR A 7 -24.64 7.61 24.46
C THR A 7 -24.98 8.73 23.48
N VAL A 8 -25.47 9.87 23.97
CA VAL A 8 -25.77 11.04 23.13
C VAL A 8 -24.52 11.53 22.40
N ARG A 9 -23.40 11.61 23.10
CA ARG A 9 -22.13 12.03 22.50
C ARG A 9 -21.68 11.07 21.38
N ALA A 10 -21.78 9.76 21.61
CA ALA A 10 -21.42 8.75 20.61
C ALA A 10 -22.33 8.85 19.37
N THR A 11 -23.63 9.10 19.56
CA THR A 11 -24.57 9.29 18.44
C THR A 11 -24.21 10.51 17.60
N VAL A 12 -23.94 11.65 18.25
CA VAL A 12 -23.53 12.89 17.57
C VAL A 12 -22.21 12.71 16.80
N GLU A 13 -21.25 11.99 17.37
CA GLU A 13 -19.97 11.69 16.69
C GLU A 13 -20.18 10.82 15.44
N VAL A 14 -21.08 9.84 15.50
CA VAL A 14 -21.45 9.00 14.36
C VAL A 14 -22.14 9.80 13.25
N GLU A 15 -23.13 10.61 13.60
CA GLU A 15 -23.86 11.46 12.66
C GLU A 15 -22.92 12.46 11.97
N LYS A 16 -22.03 13.07 12.73
CA LYS A 16 -21.02 13.98 12.18
C LYS A 16 -20.10 13.24 11.20
N ALA A 17 -19.59 12.07 11.57
CA ALA A 17 -18.72 11.28 10.71
C ALA A 17 -19.42 10.86 9.41
N LEU A 18 -20.68 10.46 9.47
CA LEU A 18 -21.47 10.13 8.27
C LEU A 18 -21.73 11.36 7.40
N THR A 19 -21.96 12.54 8.01
CA THR A 19 -22.12 13.79 7.28
C THR A 19 -20.82 14.16 6.55
N ASP A 20 -19.69 14.08 7.24
CA ASP A 20 -18.37 14.38 6.65
C ASP A 20 -18.05 13.45 5.46
N ILE A 21 -18.36 12.15 5.56
CA ILE A 21 -18.24 11.21 4.46
C ILE A 21 -19.19 11.59 3.31
N ASN A 22 -20.42 11.99 3.63
CA ASN A 22 -21.42 12.29 2.61
C ASN A 22 -21.12 13.56 1.80
N VAL A 23 -20.39 14.50 2.37
CA VAL A 23 -19.86 15.66 1.63
C VAL A 23 -19.03 15.20 0.43
N VAL A 24 -18.34 14.08 0.57
CA VAL A 24 -17.49 13.51 -0.52
C VAL A 24 -18.27 12.55 -1.41
N LEU A 25 -19.13 11.70 -0.84
CA LEU A 25 -19.86 10.68 -1.59
C LEU A 25 -21.05 11.24 -2.37
N GLY A 26 -21.71 12.29 -1.86
CA GLY A 26 -22.94 12.84 -2.43
C GLY A 26 -24.09 11.82 -2.48
N ALA A 27 -24.13 10.87 -1.54
CA ALA A 27 -25.11 9.79 -1.51
C ALA A 27 -26.46 10.28 -0.97
N GLY A 28 -27.56 9.70 -1.48
CA GLY A 28 -28.88 9.91 -0.90
C GLY A 28 -28.99 9.30 0.51
N ALA A 29 -29.94 9.79 1.32
CA ALA A 29 -30.07 9.42 2.73
C ALA A 29 -30.13 7.90 2.96
N LYS A 30 -30.89 7.17 2.12
CA LYS A 30 -31.03 5.72 2.22
C LYS A 30 -29.74 4.95 1.92
N ASP A 31 -28.94 5.44 0.97
CA ASP A 31 -27.67 4.82 0.61
C ASP A 31 -26.58 5.15 1.60
N LEU A 32 -26.61 6.35 2.18
CA LEU A 32 -25.75 6.76 3.29
C LEU A 32 -26.01 5.92 4.54
N GLU A 33 -27.27 5.64 4.88
CA GLU A 33 -27.63 4.77 5.99
C GLU A 33 -27.10 3.35 5.80
N LYS A 34 -27.29 2.76 4.60
CA LYS A 34 -26.74 1.43 4.27
C LYS A 34 -25.21 1.42 4.36
N PHE A 35 -24.58 2.45 3.88
CA PHE A 35 -23.12 2.60 3.94
C PHE A 35 -22.65 2.71 5.40
N GLY A 36 -23.29 3.53 6.21
CA GLY A 36 -23.03 3.66 7.64
C GLY A 36 -23.15 2.32 8.38
N ASN A 37 -24.21 1.56 8.11
CA ASN A 37 -24.39 0.21 8.66
C ASN A 37 -23.26 -0.76 8.25
N SER A 38 -22.76 -0.61 7.04
CA SER A 38 -21.62 -1.41 6.56
C SER A 38 -20.31 -0.98 7.25
N LEU A 39 -20.10 0.30 7.52
CA LEU A 39 -18.96 0.79 8.31
C LEU A 39 -18.98 0.25 9.74
N PHE A 40 -20.16 0.16 10.38
CA PHE A 40 -20.29 -0.48 11.70
C PHE A 40 -19.89 -1.96 11.67
N LYS A 41 -20.26 -2.70 10.60
CA LYS A 41 -19.83 -4.10 10.43
C LYS A 41 -18.30 -4.19 10.31
N VAL A 42 -17.68 -3.33 9.51
CA VAL A 42 -16.21 -3.29 9.39
C VAL A 42 -15.58 -2.97 10.74
N ALA A 43 -16.10 -2.00 11.49
CA ALA A 43 -15.62 -1.65 12.83
C ALA A 43 -15.66 -2.85 13.77
N ALA A 44 -16.79 -3.56 13.82
CA ALA A 44 -16.95 -4.74 14.65
C ALA A 44 -16.03 -5.89 14.24
N GLN A 45 -15.88 -6.17 12.95
CA GLN A 45 -15.03 -7.23 12.42
C GLN A 45 -13.54 -6.97 12.65
N THR A 46 -13.13 -5.71 12.58
CA THR A 46 -11.73 -5.32 12.70
C THR A 46 -11.33 -4.87 14.10
N GLY A 47 -12.28 -4.75 15.04
CA GLY A 47 -12.04 -4.29 16.41
C GLY A 47 -11.61 -2.81 16.48
N GLN A 48 -11.95 -2.01 15.46
CA GLN A 48 -11.66 -0.58 15.39
C GLN A 48 -12.86 0.26 15.81
N SER A 49 -12.62 1.50 16.26
CA SER A 49 -13.71 2.44 16.55
C SER A 49 -14.43 2.85 15.26
N PHE A 50 -15.74 3.17 15.35
CA PHE A 50 -16.48 3.72 14.20
C PHE A 50 -15.80 4.97 13.63
N LYS A 51 -15.32 5.86 14.50
CA LYS A 51 -14.59 7.07 14.11
C LYS A 51 -13.36 6.76 13.25
N THR A 52 -12.55 5.78 13.66
CA THR A 52 -11.36 5.32 12.92
C THR A 52 -11.75 4.81 11.53
N ILE A 53 -12.80 3.99 11.45
CA ILE A 53 -13.34 3.45 10.20
C ILE A 53 -13.86 4.57 9.30
N ALA A 54 -14.57 5.54 9.85
CA ALA A 54 -15.13 6.68 9.12
C ALA A 54 -14.03 7.56 8.50
N VAL A 55 -12.93 7.81 9.23
CA VAL A 55 -11.77 8.54 8.70
C VAL A 55 -11.17 7.81 7.51
N GLY A 56 -10.91 6.52 7.62
CA GLY A 56 -10.40 5.71 6.52
C GLY A 56 -11.35 5.66 5.31
N ALA A 57 -12.65 5.56 5.55
CA ALA A 57 -13.67 5.59 4.50
C ALA A 57 -13.72 6.95 3.78
N THR A 58 -13.60 8.05 4.52
CA THR A 58 -13.57 9.40 3.95
C THR A 58 -12.36 9.57 3.02
N GLU A 59 -11.20 9.09 3.45
CA GLU A 59 -9.97 9.15 2.64
C GLU A 59 -10.12 8.36 1.33
N LEU A 60 -10.67 7.15 1.38
CA LEU A 60 -10.93 6.35 0.18
C LEU A 60 -11.99 6.98 -0.74
N ALA A 61 -13.03 7.58 -0.17
CA ALA A 61 -14.04 8.30 -0.94
C ALA A 61 -13.46 9.51 -1.67
N ARG A 62 -12.56 10.27 -1.02
CA ARG A 62 -11.82 11.39 -1.65
C ARG A 62 -10.98 10.94 -2.86
N GLN A 63 -10.56 9.69 -2.88
CA GLN A 63 -9.85 9.10 -4.02
C GLN A 63 -10.79 8.65 -5.16
N GLY A 64 -12.09 8.94 -5.08
CA GLY A 64 -13.08 8.62 -6.09
C GLY A 64 -13.55 7.17 -6.10
N LEU A 65 -13.31 6.41 -5.02
CA LEU A 65 -13.80 5.05 -4.92
C LEU A 65 -15.30 5.05 -4.56
N GLY A 66 -16.11 4.34 -5.35
CA GLY A 66 -17.51 4.09 -5.00
C GLY A 66 -17.64 3.25 -3.72
N THR A 67 -18.84 3.26 -3.11
CA THR A 67 -19.11 2.68 -1.79
C THR A 67 -18.62 1.24 -1.61
N GLU A 68 -18.87 0.36 -2.60
CA GLU A 68 -18.47 -1.06 -2.52
C GLU A 68 -16.94 -1.24 -2.53
N LYS A 69 -16.24 -0.52 -3.42
CA LYS A 69 -14.77 -0.56 -3.48
C LYS A 69 -14.15 0.05 -2.22
N THR A 70 -14.75 1.13 -1.70
CA THR A 70 -14.35 1.75 -0.43
C THR A 70 -14.43 0.74 0.71
N LEU A 71 -15.55 0.03 0.86
CA LEU A 71 -15.73 -0.93 1.94
C LEU A 71 -14.74 -2.10 1.85
N ARG A 72 -14.50 -2.63 0.65
CA ARG A 72 -13.51 -3.72 0.46
C ARG A 72 -12.11 -3.25 0.81
N ARG A 73 -11.66 -2.14 0.24
CA ARG A 73 -10.31 -1.61 0.51
C ARG A 73 -10.13 -1.19 1.96
N LEU A 74 -11.17 -0.64 2.57
CA LEU A 74 -11.17 -0.27 3.98
C LEU A 74 -10.99 -1.50 4.89
N ASN A 75 -11.72 -2.58 4.63
CA ASN A 75 -11.55 -3.82 5.38
C ASN A 75 -10.12 -4.36 5.28
N ASP A 76 -9.56 -4.41 4.07
CA ASP A 76 -8.18 -4.85 3.85
C ASP A 76 -7.17 -3.92 4.53
N ALA A 77 -7.41 -2.59 4.51
CA ALA A 77 -6.56 -1.62 5.20
C ALA A 77 -6.61 -1.78 6.73
N MET A 78 -7.77 -2.13 7.29
CA MET A 78 -7.88 -2.41 8.72
C MET A 78 -7.16 -3.72 9.11
N ILE A 79 -7.17 -4.72 8.24
CA ILE A 79 -6.35 -5.92 8.42
C ILE A 79 -4.86 -5.54 8.41
N LEU A 80 -4.44 -4.72 7.44
CA LEU A 80 -3.07 -4.21 7.39
C LEU A 80 -2.71 -3.42 8.66
N SER A 81 -3.58 -2.52 9.11
CA SER A 81 -3.42 -1.76 10.36
C SER A 81 -3.15 -2.68 11.57
N ARG A 82 -3.87 -3.79 11.67
CA ARG A 82 -3.66 -4.77 12.75
C ARG A 82 -2.36 -5.56 12.61
N LEU A 83 -1.98 -5.91 11.40
CA LEU A 83 -0.72 -6.63 11.14
C LEU A 83 0.51 -5.77 11.43
N THR A 84 0.42 -4.48 11.10
CA THR A 84 1.56 -3.56 11.16
C THR A 84 1.62 -2.74 12.44
N GLY A 85 0.50 -2.58 13.14
CA GLY A 85 0.35 -1.59 14.22
C GLY A 85 0.18 -0.14 13.73
N MET A 86 0.14 0.11 12.43
CA MET A 86 -0.13 1.43 11.84
C MET A 86 -1.49 1.96 12.25
N GLY A 87 -1.64 3.29 12.34
CA GLY A 87 -2.95 3.93 12.40
C GLY A 87 -3.78 3.64 11.15
N ALA A 88 -5.12 3.71 11.26
CA ALA A 88 -6.03 3.40 10.16
C ALA A 88 -5.79 4.25 8.91
N GLU A 89 -5.53 5.54 9.08
CA GLU A 89 -5.25 6.47 7.99
C GLU A 89 -3.96 6.12 7.25
N GLU A 90 -2.90 5.81 7.99
CA GLU A 90 -1.61 5.37 7.43
C GLU A 90 -1.75 4.04 6.69
N ALA A 91 -2.50 3.08 7.24
CA ALA A 91 -2.77 1.80 6.59
C ALA A 91 -3.57 1.95 5.29
N VAL A 92 -4.59 2.82 5.28
CA VAL A 92 -5.37 3.17 4.08
C VAL A 92 -4.47 3.80 3.02
N SER A 93 -3.65 4.77 3.41
CA SER A 93 -2.72 5.46 2.50
C SER A 93 -1.67 4.50 1.92
N SER A 94 -1.03 3.70 2.76
CA SER A 94 -0.01 2.73 2.34
C SER A 94 -0.57 1.65 1.42
N LEU A 95 -1.73 1.08 1.76
CA LEU A 95 -2.40 0.09 0.92
C LEU A 95 -2.83 0.67 -0.43
N THR A 96 -3.34 1.91 -0.41
CA THR A 96 -3.72 2.60 -1.64
C THR A 96 -2.52 2.87 -2.53
N ALA A 97 -1.41 3.35 -1.97
CA ALA A 97 -0.17 3.55 -2.71
C ALA A 97 0.32 2.25 -3.36
N ALA A 98 0.28 1.13 -2.63
CA ALA A 98 0.66 -0.18 -3.16
C ALA A 98 -0.25 -0.63 -4.31
N VAL A 99 -1.58 -0.60 -4.12
CA VAL A 99 -2.54 -1.00 -5.16
C VAL A 99 -2.44 -0.12 -6.40
N ASN A 100 -2.30 1.20 -6.23
CA ASN A 100 -2.20 2.13 -7.35
C ASN A 100 -0.88 1.95 -8.12
N SER A 101 0.23 1.71 -7.43
CA SER A 101 1.52 1.45 -8.07
C SER A 101 1.46 0.20 -8.97
N PHE A 102 0.88 -0.89 -8.47
CA PHE A 102 0.81 -2.16 -9.19
C PHE A 102 -0.53 -2.39 -9.92
N ASN A 103 -1.30 -1.32 -10.17
CA ASN A 103 -2.63 -1.39 -10.80
C ASN A 103 -2.62 -2.10 -12.17
N LYS A 104 -1.61 -1.85 -13.00
CA LYS A 104 -1.45 -2.50 -14.32
C LYS A 104 -1.30 -4.03 -14.22
N ALA A 105 -0.81 -4.54 -13.11
CA ALA A 105 -0.72 -5.97 -12.84
C ALA A 105 -2.03 -6.57 -12.31
N GLY A 106 -3.10 -5.76 -12.14
CA GLY A 106 -4.41 -6.21 -11.67
C GLY A 106 -4.42 -6.67 -10.20
N ILE A 107 -3.45 -6.23 -9.39
CA ILE A 107 -3.33 -6.66 -8.01
C ILE A 107 -4.44 -6.04 -7.15
N THR A 108 -5.09 -6.85 -6.33
CA THR A 108 -6.13 -6.41 -5.39
C THR A 108 -5.53 -6.02 -4.03
N SER A 109 -6.26 -5.20 -3.26
CA SER A 109 -5.86 -4.85 -1.89
C SER A 109 -5.67 -6.07 -0.98
N ALA A 110 -6.55 -7.05 -1.08
CA ALA A 110 -6.42 -8.33 -0.36
C ALA A 110 -5.13 -9.08 -0.73
N GLN A 111 -4.79 -9.14 -2.02
CA GLN A 111 -3.54 -9.77 -2.46
C GLN A 111 -2.31 -9.05 -1.93
N VAL A 112 -2.31 -7.71 -1.89
CA VAL A 112 -1.22 -6.91 -1.30
C VAL A 112 -1.02 -7.28 0.16
N VAL A 113 -2.09 -7.25 0.98
CA VAL A 113 -2.04 -7.58 2.40
C VAL A 113 -1.58 -9.02 2.62
N ASN A 114 -2.13 -9.98 1.87
CA ASN A 114 -1.76 -11.39 1.99
C ASN A 114 -0.29 -11.65 1.63
N LYS A 115 0.24 -10.97 0.60
CA LYS A 115 1.66 -11.11 0.23
C LYS A 115 2.58 -10.58 1.33
N MET A 116 2.27 -9.41 1.91
CA MET A 116 3.03 -8.85 3.03
C MET A 116 2.97 -9.78 4.26
N ALA A 117 1.79 -10.26 4.64
CA ALA A 117 1.61 -11.16 5.76
C ALA A 117 2.38 -12.48 5.59
N LYS A 118 2.41 -13.05 4.37
CA LYS A 118 3.20 -14.27 4.09
C LYS A 118 4.70 -14.04 4.25
N VAL A 119 5.20 -12.89 3.83
CA VAL A 119 6.62 -12.55 4.00
C VAL A 119 6.96 -12.35 5.48
N ASP A 120 6.11 -11.62 6.20
CA ASP A 120 6.25 -11.41 7.65
C ASP A 120 6.29 -12.73 8.44
N GLN A 121 5.42 -13.67 8.08
CA GLN A 121 5.38 -15.00 8.73
C GLN A 121 6.59 -15.88 8.38
N ALA A 122 7.14 -15.74 7.18
CA ALA A 122 8.23 -16.59 6.69
C ALA A 122 9.63 -16.05 7.00
N PHE A 123 9.75 -14.74 7.20
CA PHE A 123 11.03 -14.05 7.34
C PHE A 123 10.98 -13.04 8.49
N ALA A 124 12.13 -12.71 9.06
CA ALA A 124 12.24 -11.69 10.11
C ALA A 124 12.16 -10.26 9.54
N VAL A 125 11.04 -9.96 8.87
CA VAL A 125 10.76 -8.64 8.27
C VAL A 125 9.29 -8.30 8.50
N SER A 126 9.01 -7.21 9.19
CA SER A 126 7.65 -6.83 9.55
C SER A 126 6.82 -6.37 8.34
N SER A 127 5.53 -6.65 8.37
CA SER A 127 4.57 -6.10 7.39
C SER A 127 4.59 -4.57 7.36
N ASP A 128 4.92 -3.90 8.46
CA ASP A 128 5.11 -2.46 8.56
C ASP A 128 6.27 -1.98 7.67
N ASP A 129 7.43 -2.61 7.78
CA ASP A 129 8.59 -2.29 6.94
C ASP A 129 8.31 -2.52 5.46
N LEU A 130 7.63 -3.63 5.12
CA LEU A 130 7.24 -3.92 3.75
C LEU A 130 6.26 -2.87 3.19
N ALA A 131 5.25 -2.50 3.96
CA ALA A 131 4.29 -1.46 3.57
C ALA A 131 4.96 -0.10 3.36
N LYS A 132 5.85 0.30 4.27
CA LYS A 132 6.64 1.54 4.16
C LYS A 132 7.57 1.52 2.95
N ALA A 133 8.24 0.42 2.67
CA ALA A 133 9.08 0.28 1.48
C ALA A 133 8.24 0.43 0.20
N ILE A 134 7.16 -0.33 0.07
CA ILE A 134 6.30 -0.30 -1.13
C ILE A 134 5.71 1.08 -1.36
N SER A 135 5.24 1.77 -0.32
CA SER A 135 4.68 3.13 -0.45
C SER A 135 5.71 4.14 -0.97
N ARG A 136 7.01 3.92 -0.73
CA ARG A 136 8.10 4.81 -1.18
C ARG A 136 8.57 4.50 -2.60
N VAL A 137 8.63 3.23 -2.97
CA VAL A 137 9.30 2.78 -4.21
C VAL A 137 8.36 2.17 -5.24
N GLY A 138 7.12 1.85 -4.89
CA GLY A 138 6.22 1.04 -5.73
C GLY A 138 6.10 1.53 -7.17
N SER A 139 5.84 2.81 -7.40
CA SER A 139 5.76 3.39 -8.75
C SER A 139 7.09 3.27 -9.51
N SER A 140 8.22 3.63 -8.85
CA SER A 140 9.54 3.51 -9.50
C SER A 140 9.95 2.07 -9.78
N ALA A 141 9.48 1.11 -8.97
CA ALA A 141 9.67 -0.31 -9.20
C ALA A 141 8.93 -0.76 -10.47
N VAL A 142 7.67 -0.40 -10.61
CA VAL A 142 6.86 -0.71 -11.80
C VAL A 142 7.45 -0.08 -13.06
N ASP A 143 7.87 1.19 -12.99
CA ASP A 143 8.51 1.88 -14.12
C ASP A 143 9.84 1.21 -14.52
N ALA A 144 10.52 0.58 -13.57
CA ALA A 144 11.74 -0.19 -13.79
C ALA A 144 11.50 -1.68 -14.11
N GLY A 145 10.25 -2.08 -14.37
CA GLY A 145 9.87 -3.45 -14.72
C GLY A 145 9.91 -4.45 -13.56
N VAL A 146 9.94 -3.97 -12.31
CA VAL A 146 10.01 -4.82 -11.11
C VAL A 146 8.60 -5.14 -10.63
N SER A 147 8.29 -6.42 -10.50
CA SER A 147 7.03 -6.91 -9.94
C SER A 147 6.94 -6.68 -8.42
N MET A 148 5.73 -6.79 -7.87
CA MET A 148 5.55 -6.70 -6.42
C MET A 148 6.28 -7.82 -5.67
N ASP A 149 6.27 -9.03 -6.21
CA ASP A 149 6.93 -10.18 -5.57
C ASP A 149 8.46 -10.00 -5.54
N GLU A 150 9.06 -9.53 -6.63
CA GLU A 150 10.48 -9.19 -6.67
C GLU A 150 10.80 -8.05 -5.70
N LEU A 151 9.96 -7.00 -5.65
CA LEU A 151 10.16 -5.89 -4.71
C LEU A 151 10.12 -6.36 -3.26
N LEU A 152 9.15 -7.22 -2.90
CA LEU A 152 9.08 -7.83 -1.58
C LEU A 152 10.34 -8.67 -1.28
N ALA A 153 10.78 -9.49 -2.23
CA ALA A 153 11.95 -10.34 -2.06
C ALA A 153 13.24 -9.54 -1.82
N ILE A 154 13.53 -8.52 -2.65
CA ILE A 154 14.74 -7.71 -2.48
C ILE A 154 14.67 -6.82 -1.23
N THR A 155 13.50 -6.30 -0.88
CA THR A 155 13.30 -5.53 0.36
C THR A 155 13.58 -6.42 1.58
N THR A 156 13.04 -7.64 1.58
CA THR A 156 13.28 -8.64 2.63
C THR A 156 14.75 -8.98 2.76
N ALA A 157 15.43 -9.28 1.64
CA ALA A 157 16.84 -9.63 1.64
C ALA A 157 17.73 -8.50 2.22
N VAL A 158 17.46 -7.25 1.84
CA VAL A 158 18.19 -6.08 2.35
C VAL A 158 17.87 -5.82 3.81
N GLN A 159 16.60 -5.93 4.22
CA GLN A 159 16.17 -5.73 5.60
C GLN A 159 16.85 -6.73 6.54
N GLN A 160 16.86 -8.01 6.18
CA GLN A 160 17.50 -9.06 6.99
C GLN A 160 19.01 -8.83 7.14
N ARG A 161 19.68 -8.24 6.17
CA ARG A 161 21.12 -7.97 6.19
C ARG A 161 21.49 -6.67 6.89
N THR A 162 20.63 -5.67 6.86
CA THR A 162 20.99 -4.30 7.26
C THR A 162 20.17 -3.76 8.42
N ALA A 163 19.01 -4.32 8.70
CA ALA A 163 18.03 -3.84 9.70
C ALA A 163 17.71 -2.35 9.60
N ARG A 164 17.73 -1.76 8.38
CA ARG A 164 17.60 -0.31 8.17
C ARG A 164 16.17 0.22 8.15
N GLY A 165 15.19 -0.64 8.22
CA GLY A 165 13.78 -0.28 8.14
C GLY A 165 13.28 0.02 6.71
N GLY A 166 12.00 -0.29 6.49
CA GLY A 166 11.40 -0.29 5.16
C GLY A 166 11.43 1.07 4.44
N ALA A 167 11.23 2.17 5.17
CA ALA A 167 11.26 3.52 4.58
C ALA A 167 12.65 3.88 3.99
N VAL A 168 13.73 3.53 4.70
CA VAL A 168 15.10 3.79 4.23
C VAL A 168 15.43 2.93 3.02
N ILE A 169 15.08 1.64 3.07
CA ILE A 169 15.29 0.70 1.96
C ILE A 169 14.47 1.12 0.74
N GLY A 170 13.20 1.50 0.93
CA GLY A 170 12.34 1.99 -0.15
C GLY A 170 12.90 3.23 -0.85
N ASN A 171 13.42 4.20 -0.10
CA ASN A 171 14.06 5.39 -0.67
C ASN A 171 15.35 5.05 -1.44
N ALA A 172 16.15 4.10 -0.93
CA ALA A 172 17.35 3.62 -1.62
C ALA A 172 16.99 2.96 -2.97
N PHE A 173 16.03 2.03 -2.97
CA PHE A 173 15.56 1.39 -4.21
C PHE A 173 14.90 2.38 -5.17
N LYS A 174 14.12 3.34 -4.68
CA LYS A 174 13.58 4.41 -5.53
C LYS A 174 14.70 5.12 -6.30
N THR A 175 15.77 5.48 -5.62
CA THR A 175 16.92 6.12 -6.25
C THR A 175 17.60 5.21 -7.28
N ILE A 176 17.82 3.94 -6.94
CA ILE A 176 18.45 2.96 -7.83
C ILE A 176 17.58 2.76 -9.08
N PHE A 177 16.29 2.49 -8.93
CA PHE A 177 15.39 2.21 -10.05
C PHE A 177 15.22 3.41 -10.97
N THR A 178 15.09 4.61 -10.40
CA THR A 178 15.04 5.85 -11.20
C THR A 178 16.34 6.08 -11.99
N ARG A 179 17.50 5.77 -11.40
CA ARG A 179 18.79 6.00 -12.07
C ARG A 179 19.13 4.93 -13.09
N ILE A 180 18.79 3.66 -12.84
CA ILE A 180 19.15 2.55 -13.72
C ILE A 180 18.47 2.66 -15.09
N GLY A 181 17.31 3.34 -15.16
CA GLY A 181 16.60 3.63 -16.41
C GLY A 181 17.20 4.77 -17.24
N ARG A 182 18.17 5.52 -16.72
CA ARG A 182 18.77 6.66 -17.43
C ARG A 182 19.75 6.21 -18.48
N THR A 183 19.68 6.81 -19.66
CA THR A 183 20.54 6.48 -20.81
C THR A 183 22.02 6.56 -20.52
N ASP A 184 22.45 7.57 -19.74
CA ASP A 184 23.86 7.74 -19.37
C ASP A 184 24.34 6.62 -18.44
N VAL A 185 23.49 6.15 -17.53
CA VAL A 185 23.81 5.02 -16.65
C VAL A 185 23.83 3.70 -17.41
N GLN A 186 22.86 3.47 -18.30
CA GLN A 186 22.81 2.28 -19.13
C GLN A 186 24.07 2.14 -20.01
N LYS A 187 24.51 3.25 -20.67
CA LYS A 187 25.74 3.26 -21.43
C LYS A 187 26.98 2.90 -20.59
N LYS A 188 27.06 3.40 -19.36
CA LYS A 188 28.15 3.07 -18.44
C LYS A 188 28.13 1.59 -18.03
N LEU A 189 26.94 1.04 -17.74
CA LEU A 189 26.79 -0.39 -17.43
C LEU A 189 27.17 -1.27 -18.60
N GLN A 190 26.73 -0.92 -19.81
CA GLN A 190 27.10 -1.64 -21.04
C GLN A 190 28.61 -1.59 -21.32
N ALA A 191 29.26 -0.45 -21.06
CA ALA A 191 30.71 -0.30 -21.23
C ALA A 191 31.54 -1.24 -20.35
N ILE A 192 31.00 -1.65 -19.19
CA ILE A 192 31.62 -2.66 -18.32
C ILE A 192 31.07 -4.08 -18.56
N GLY A 193 30.32 -4.27 -19.65
CA GLY A 193 29.80 -5.57 -20.08
C GLY A 193 28.55 -6.04 -19.33
N VAL A 194 27.81 -5.15 -18.67
CA VAL A 194 26.52 -5.46 -18.03
C VAL A 194 25.40 -5.32 -19.05
N ALA A 195 24.67 -6.41 -19.31
CA ALA A 195 23.49 -6.36 -20.16
C ALA A 195 22.36 -5.57 -19.49
N THR A 196 21.88 -4.53 -20.18
CA THR A 196 20.76 -3.67 -19.75
C THR A 196 19.52 -3.82 -20.61
N THR A 197 19.65 -4.48 -21.77
CA THR A 197 18.58 -4.72 -22.74
C THR A 197 18.52 -6.20 -23.10
N ASP A 198 17.34 -6.66 -23.44
CA ASP A 198 17.10 -7.97 -24.00
C ASP A 198 17.62 -8.01 -25.46
N MET A 199 18.43 -8.99 -25.80
CA MET A 199 19.07 -9.08 -27.12
C MET A 199 18.09 -9.43 -28.25
N ALA A 200 16.98 -10.10 -27.92
CA ALA A 200 16.01 -10.54 -28.93
C ALA A 200 14.98 -9.43 -29.24
N THR A 201 14.56 -8.68 -28.20
CA THR A 201 13.49 -7.67 -28.33
C THR A 201 14.01 -6.23 -28.34
N GLY A 202 15.26 -5.99 -27.90
CA GLY A 202 15.80 -4.65 -27.67
C GLY A 202 15.18 -3.92 -26.48
N ALA A 203 14.21 -4.54 -25.78
CA ALA A 203 13.55 -3.96 -24.63
C ALA A 203 14.49 -3.85 -23.43
N MET A 204 14.27 -2.84 -22.60
CA MET A 204 14.99 -2.70 -21.34
C MET A 204 14.70 -3.89 -20.42
N LEU A 205 15.74 -4.49 -19.84
CA LEU A 205 15.59 -5.53 -18.83
C LEU A 205 15.02 -4.94 -17.53
N PRO A 206 14.23 -5.71 -16.75
CA PRO A 206 13.84 -5.31 -15.40
C PRO A 206 15.06 -4.93 -14.55
N ALA A 207 14.91 -3.92 -13.71
CA ALA A 207 16.02 -3.42 -12.89
C ALA A 207 16.65 -4.50 -12.00
N THR A 208 15.84 -5.43 -11.50
CA THR A 208 16.32 -6.62 -10.74
C THR A 208 17.27 -7.47 -11.56
N LYS A 209 16.96 -7.69 -12.85
CA LYS A 209 17.83 -8.45 -13.75
C LYS A 209 19.12 -7.71 -14.09
N VAL A 210 19.05 -6.39 -14.29
CA VAL A 210 20.25 -5.55 -14.50
C VAL A 210 21.16 -5.58 -13.28
N LEU A 211 20.56 -5.49 -12.04
CA LEU A 211 21.32 -5.60 -10.79
C LEU A 211 21.96 -6.99 -10.63
N GLN A 212 21.24 -8.05 -10.98
CA GLN A 212 21.80 -9.39 -10.99
C GLN A 212 22.99 -9.49 -11.95
N ASN A 213 22.84 -9.05 -13.21
CA ASN A 213 23.92 -9.04 -14.18
C ASN A 213 25.14 -8.22 -13.70
N LEU A 214 24.90 -7.13 -12.96
CA LEU A 214 25.97 -6.32 -12.36
C LEU A 214 26.69 -7.07 -11.23
N SER A 215 25.99 -7.88 -10.45
CA SER A 215 26.59 -8.62 -9.34
C SER A 215 27.47 -9.81 -9.78
N GLU A 216 27.35 -10.20 -11.04
CA GLU A 216 28.11 -11.30 -11.65
C GLU A 216 29.42 -10.81 -12.33
N LYS A 217 29.68 -9.49 -12.30
CA LYS A 217 30.87 -8.82 -12.83
C LYS A 217 31.88 -8.51 -11.74
#